data_9f30c936e4f846743f37328c7c32eb28
#
_entry.id   9f30c936e4f846743f37328c7c32eb28
#
_cell.length_a   1.000
_cell.length_b   1.000
_cell.length_c   1.000
_cell.angle_alpha   90.00
_cell.angle_beta   90.00
_cell.angle_gamma   90.00
#
_symmetry.space_group_name_H-M   'P 1'
#
loop_
_entity.id
_entity.type
_entity.pdbx_description
1 polymer ?
#
loop_
_entity_poly.entity_id
_entity_poly.type
_entity_poly.pdbx_seq_one_letter_code
_entity_poly.pdbx_strand_id
1 'polypeptide(L)'
;MLFRSYLLAGEDVSKASDTHMAEIRNHSIGFVFQQFNLLPKLTAQDNVALPLLYGGVGKKERRARAKAALEKVGLGDRVDFRPNQMSGGQCQRVAIARAIVGMPKLLLADEPTGALDSKSGEQVMELFRQLNDEGMTIVMITHDADIAKQAKKTYHIFDGEIRENQKEGGAADE
;
A
#
# COMPACT_ATOMS: atom_id res chain seq x y z
N MET A 1 -12.37 4.63 30.61
CA MET A 1 -12.58 3.73 29.46
C MET A 1 -12.43 4.59 28.20
N LEU A 2 -11.31 4.50 27.48
CA LEU A 2 -11.08 5.27 26.27
C LEU A 2 -11.94 4.65 25.15
N PHE A 3 -12.96 5.36 24.69
CA PHE A 3 -13.72 4.98 23.51
C PHE A 3 -12.82 5.16 22.30
N ARG A 4 -12.30 4.06 21.75
CA ARG A 4 -11.59 4.08 20.47
C ARG A 4 -12.65 3.99 19.37
N SER A 5 -12.99 5.12 18.76
CA SER A 5 -13.77 5.15 17.53
C SER A 5 -12.82 5.25 16.34
N TYR A 6 -13.09 4.50 15.29
CA TYR A 6 -12.35 4.58 14.03
C TYR A 6 -13.33 4.88 12.90
N LEU A 7 -13.16 6.07 12.30
CA LEU A 7 -13.99 6.52 11.18
C LEU A 7 -13.23 6.29 9.87
N LEU A 8 -13.79 5.48 8.97
CA LEU A 8 -13.28 5.30 7.62
C LEU A 8 -14.30 5.85 6.63
N ALA A 9 -13.90 6.85 5.85
CA ALA A 9 -14.78 7.55 4.91
C ALA A 9 -16.10 8.08 5.54
N GLY A 10 -16.05 8.46 6.83
CA GLY A 10 -17.22 8.96 7.59
C GLY A 10 -18.05 7.89 8.28
N GLU A 11 -17.74 6.61 8.09
CA GLU A 11 -18.39 5.48 8.76
C GLU A 11 -17.62 5.03 10.00
N ASP A 12 -18.31 4.88 11.15
CA ASP A 12 -17.70 4.32 12.37
C ASP A 12 -17.62 2.79 12.24
N VAL A 13 -16.43 2.32 11.95
CA VAL A 13 -16.17 0.88 11.76
C VAL A 13 -15.82 0.14 13.06
N SER A 14 -15.76 0.84 14.20
CA SER A 14 -15.42 0.23 15.49
C SER A 14 -16.45 -0.81 15.97
N LYS A 15 -17.67 -0.75 15.43
CA LYS A 15 -18.80 -1.65 15.75
C LYS A 15 -19.22 -2.54 14.58
N ALA A 16 -18.47 -2.50 13.47
CA ALA A 16 -18.78 -3.30 12.30
C ALA A 16 -18.62 -4.81 12.59
N SER A 17 -19.49 -5.64 12.02
CA SER A 17 -19.32 -7.10 12.07
C SER A 17 -18.06 -7.54 11.34
N ASP A 18 -17.56 -8.75 11.63
CA ASP A 18 -16.36 -9.29 10.95
C ASP A 18 -16.53 -9.36 9.44
N THR A 19 -17.72 -9.71 8.96
CA THR A 19 -18.05 -9.73 7.54
C THR A 19 -17.98 -8.34 6.93
N HIS A 20 -18.61 -7.35 7.56
CA HIS A 20 -18.59 -5.97 7.10
C HIS A 20 -17.17 -5.37 7.15
N MET A 21 -16.40 -5.67 8.19
CA MET A 21 -14.99 -5.30 8.27
C MET A 21 -14.14 -5.93 7.15
N ALA A 22 -14.45 -7.17 6.75
CA ALA A 22 -13.76 -7.81 5.61
C ALA A 22 -14.11 -7.12 4.28
N GLU A 23 -15.37 -6.74 4.08
CA GLU A 23 -15.80 -5.97 2.91
C GLU A 23 -15.13 -4.59 2.84
N ILE A 24 -15.13 -3.84 3.96
CA ILE A 24 -14.45 -2.54 4.06
C ILE A 24 -12.97 -2.68 3.73
N ARG A 25 -12.28 -3.66 4.32
CA ARG A 25 -10.86 -3.91 4.03
C ARG A 25 -10.62 -4.22 2.56
N ASN A 26 -11.48 -5.04 1.94
CA ASN A 26 -11.34 -5.42 0.54
C ASN A 26 -11.56 -4.24 -0.43
N HIS A 27 -12.50 -3.35 -0.11
CA HIS A 27 -12.90 -2.28 -1.03
C HIS A 27 -12.22 -0.94 -0.76
N SER A 28 -11.87 -0.65 0.50
CA SER A 28 -11.44 0.69 0.92
C SER A 28 -9.98 0.81 1.28
N ILE A 29 -9.30 -0.31 1.56
CA ILE A 29 -7.93 -0.30 2.07
C ILE A 29 -7.06 -1.26 1.24
N GLY A 30 -5.95 -0.74 0.70
CA GLY A 30 -4.87 -1.55 0.17
C GLY A 30 -3.79 -1.77 1.23
N PHE A 31 -3.19 -2.96 1.27
CA PHE A 31 -2.10 -3.28 2.18
C PHE A 31 -0.83 -3.67 1.44
N VAL A 32 0.30 -3.06 1.84
CA VAL A 32 1.65 -3.39 1.37
C VAL A 32 2.50 -3.73 2.58
N PHE A 33 3.20 -4.87 2.54
CA PHE A 33 4.01 -5.38 3.65
C PHE A 33 5.47 -5.48 3.24
N GLN A 34 6.37 -5.48 4.20
CA GLN A 34 7.81 -5.67 4.01
C GLN A 34 8.13 -6.98 3.28
N GLN A 35 7.47 -8.09 3.63
CA GLN A 35 7.71 -9.43 3.08
C GLN A 35 6.88 -9.75 1.83
N PHE A 36 6.35 -8.75 1.12
CA PHE A 36 5.54 -8.85 -0.10
C PHE A 36 4.24 -9.68 0.04
N ASN A 37 4.25 -10.76 0.80
CA ASN A 37 3.12 -11.68 1.04
C ASN A 37 2.44 -12.14 -0.27
N LEU A 38 3.25 -12.46 -1.28
CA LEU A 38 2.77 -13.04 -2.54
C LEU A 38 2.61 -14.56 -2.42
N LEU A 39 1.61 -15.11 -3.10
CA LEU A 39 1.42 -16.54 -3.20
C LEU A 39 2.41 -17.10 -4.25
N PRO A 40 3.40 -17.94 -3.85
CA PRO A 40 4.52 -18.29 -4.70
C PRO A 40 4.15 -19.19 -5.88
N LYS A 41 3.01 -19.89 -5.80
CA LYS A 41 2.49 -20.77 -6.87
C LYS A 41 1.67 -20.01 -7.93
N LEU A 42 1.25 -18.79 -7.64
CA LEU A 42 0.47 -17.95 -8.55
C LEU A 42 1.40 -17.05 -9.39
N THR A 43 0.93 -16.67 -10.57
CA THR A 43 1.57 -15.66 -11.40
C THR A 43 1.43 -14.27 -10.78
N ALA A 44 2.18 -13.27 -11.28
CA ALA A 44 2.00 -11.87 -10.88
C ALA A 44 0.56 -11.41 -11.12
N GLN A 45 -0.01 -11.71 -12.29
CA GLN A 45 -1.38 -11.36 -12.61
C GLN A 45 -2.39 -12.04 -11.68
N ASP A 46 -2.20 -13.31 -11.35
CA ASP A 46 -3.12 -14.03 -10.47
C ASP A 46 -3.02 -13.52 -9.01
N ASN A 47 -1.80 -13.18 -8.53
CA ASN A 47 -1.62 -12.52 -7.23
C ASN A 47 -2.36 -11.17 -7.17
N VAL A 48 -2.23 -10.34 -8.20
CA VAL A 48 -2.90 -9.04 -8.28
C VAL A 48 -4.42 -9.19 -8.41
N ALA A 49 -4.90 -10.25 -9.04
CA ALA A 49 -6.33 -10.51 -9.23
C ALA A 49 -7.05 -10.99 -7.96
N LEU A 50 -6.34 -11.39 -6.89
CA LEU A 50 -6.93 -11.98 -5.68
C LEU A 50 -7.98 -11.07 -4.99
N PRO A 51 -7.72 -9.78 -4.73
CA PRO A 51 -8.72 -8.93 -4.09
C PRO A 51 -10.01 -8.83 -4.91
N LEU A 52 -9.88 -8.79 -6.23
CA LEU A 52 -11.04 -8.74 -7.14
C LEU A 52 -11.82 -10.06 -7.17
N LEU A 53 -11.15 -11.20 -6.95
CA LEU A 53 -11.80 -12.50 -6.82
C LEU A 53 -12.70 -12.52 -5.56
N TYR A 54 -12.19 -12.04 -4.44
CA TYR A 54 -12.96 -11.93 -3.19
C TYR A 54 -14.07 -10.88 -3.28
N GLY A 55 -13.88 -9.84 -4.10
CA GLY A 55 -14.91 -8.84 -4.42
C GLY A 55 -15.94 -9.31 -5.46
N GLY A 56 -15.94 -10.60 -5.86
CA GLY A 56 -16.94 -11.17 -6.78
C GLY A 56 -16.78 -10.75 -8.25
N VAL A 57 -15.66 -10.11 -8.63
CA VAL A 57 -15.43 -9.66 -10.02
C VAL A 57 -15.22 -10.84 -10.96
N GLY A 58 -15.91 -10.84 -12.11
CA GLY A 58 -15.82 -11.91 -13.10
C GLY A 58 -14.41 -12.12 -13.67
N LYS A 59 -14.08 -13.36 -14.06
CA LYS A 59 -12.72 -13.77 -14.46
C LYS A 59 -12.09 -12.89 -15.55
N LYS A 60 -12.86 -12.54 -16.58
CA LYS A 60 -12.36 -11.73 -17.72
C LYS A 60 -11.98 -10.32 -17.26
N GLU A 61 -12.85 -9.68 -16.50
CA GLU A 61 -12.65 -8.33 -15.98
C GLU A 61 -11.50 -8.27 -14.98
N ARG A 62 -11.45 -9.17 -13.99
CA ARG A 62 -10.37 -9.16 -12.98
C ARG A 62 -9.00 -9.36 -13.59
N ARG A 63 -8.86 -10.20 -14.64
CA ARG A 63 -7.59 -10.36 -15.37
C ARG A 63 -7.20 -9.09 -16.11
N ALA A 64 -8.15 -8.42 -16.77
CA ALA A 64 -7.89 -7.15 -17.45
C ALA A 64 -7.45 -6.07 -16.44
N ARG A 65 -8.16 -5.93 -15.32
CA ARG A 65 -7.80 -4.96 -14.25
C ARG A 65 -6.47 -5.29 -13.61
N ALA A 66 -6.18 -6.57 -13.35
CA ALA A 66 -4.89 -6.99 -12.79
C ALA A 66 -3.73 -6.68 -13.76
N LYS A 67 -3.91 -6.89 -15.07
CA LYS A 67 -2.91 -6.53 -16.08
C LYS A 67 -2.66 -5.03 -16.10
N ALA A 68 -3.71 -4.21 -16.12
CA ALA A 68 -3.57 -2.74 -16.08
C ALA A 68 -2.86 -2.26 -14.79
N ALA A 69 -3.14 -2.87 -13.64
CA ALA A 69 -2.43 -2.56 -12.40
C ALA A 69 -0.93 -2.93 -12.46
N LEU A 70 -0.57 -4.05 -13.11
CA LEU A 70 0.82 -4.43 -13.36
C LEU A 70 1.52 -3.48 -14.33
N GLU A 71 0.85 -3.04 -15.39
CA GLU A 71 1.36 -2.03 -16.31
C GLU A 71 1.65 -0.72 -15.59
N LYS A 72 0.76 -0.30 -14.69
CA LYS A 72 0.92 0.92 -13.87
C LYS A 72 2.18 0.89 -12.99
N VAL A 73 2.58 -0.28 -12.50
CA VAL A 73 3.80 -0.45 -11.69
C VAL A 73 5.03 -0.84 -12.54
N GLY A 74 4.95 -0.74 -13.88
CA GLY A 74 6.05 -1.05 -14.79
C GLY A 74 6.38 -2.55 -14.92
N LEU A 75 5.36 -3.43 -14.81
CA LEU A 75 5.50 -4.89 -14.89
C LEU A 75 4.53 -5.52 -15.90
N GLY A 76 4.10 -4.76 -16.92
CA GLY A 76 3.18 -5.25 -17.94
C GLY A 76 3.71 -6.42 -18.79
N ASP A 77 5.03 -6.55 -18.92
CA ASP A 77 5.74 -7.65 -19.58
C ASP A 77 5.97 -8.87 -18.67
N ARG A 78 5.61 -8.80 -17.39
CA ARG A 78 5.86 -9.81 -16.35
C ARG A 78 4.60 -10.46 -15.78
N VAL A 79 3.47 -10.33 -16.47
CA VAL A 79 2.15 -10.79 -15.98
C VAL A 79 2.12 -12.28 -15.65
N ASP A 80 2.84 -13.11 -16.40
CA ASP A 80 2.88 -14.56 -16.25
C ASP A 80 4.03 -15.06 -15.37
N PHE A 81 4.94 -14.18 -14.91
CA PHE A 81 6.03 -14.55 -14.02
C PHE A 81 5.50 -14.88 -12.62
N ARG A 82 6.20 -15.81 -11.96
CA ARG A 82 5.95 -16.17 -10.55
C ARG A 82 6.94 -15.44 -9.65
N PRO A 83 6.65 -15.25 -8.35
CA PRO A 83 7.54 -14.56 -7.41
C PRO A 83 8.98 -15.06 -7.41
N ASN A 84 9.21 -16.38 -7.56
CA ASN A 84 10.56 -16.96 -7.63
C ASN A 84 11.34 -16.64 -8.92
N GLN A 85 10.71 -16.01 -9.90
CA GLN A 85 11.30 -15.58 -11.18
C GLN A 85 11.53 -14.06 -11.21
N MET A 86 11.31 -13.37 -10.08
CA MET A 86 11.30 -11.92 -9.96
C MET A 86 12.28 -11.46 -8.88
N SER A 87 12.85 -10.25 -9.04
CA SER A 87 13.64 -9.61 -7.99
C SER A 87 12.75 -9.15 -6.82
N GLY A 88 13.36 -8.85 -5.65
CA GLY A 88 12.65 -8.31 -4.49
C GLY A 88 11.86 -7.04 -4.83
N GLY A 89 12.48 -6.09 -5.55
CA GLY A 89 11.81 -4.87 -6.00
C GLY A 89 10.64 -5.13 -6.98
N GLN A 90 10.76 -6.14 -7.84
CA GLN A 90 9.65 -6.58 -8.71
C GLN A 90 8.52 -7.20 -7.88
N CYS A 91 8.84 -8.07 -6.93
CA CYS A 91 7.85 -8.65 -6.01
C CYS A 91 7.10 -7.57 -5.22
N GLN A 92 7.82 -6.55 -4.73
CA GLN A 92 7.19 -5.44 -4.02
C GLN A 92 6.25 -4.64 -4.94
N ARG A 93 6.64 -4.37 -6.18
CA ARG A 93 5.75 -3.70 -7.14
C ARG A 93 4.51 -4.56 -7.48
N VAL A 94 4.62 -5.89 -7.54
CA VAL A 94 3.44 -6.79 -7.66
C VAL A 94 2.55 -6.66 -6.41
N ALA A 95 3.12 -6.59 -5.21
CA ALA A 95 2.36 -6.40 -3.98
C ALA A 95 1.63 -5.04 -3.96
N ILE A 96 2.28 -3.97 -4.46
CA ILE A 96 1.65 -2.66 -4.62
C ILE A 96 0.52 -2.73 -5.66
N ALA A 97 0.74 -3.35 -6.84
CA ALA A 97 -0.30 -3.54 -7.85
C ALA A 97 -1.51 -4.28 -7.28
N ARG A 98 -1.28 -5.33 -6.47
CA ARG A 98 -2.34 -6.05 -5.75
C ARG A 98 -3.10 -5.15 -4.79
N ALA A 99 -2.39 -4.28 -4.06
CA ALA A 99 -3.00 -3.38 -3.10
C ALA A 99 -3.89 -2.32 -3.77
N ILE A 100 -3.53 -1.86 -4.98
CA ILE A 100 -4.25 -0.77 -5.67
C ILE A 100 -5.29 -1.25 -6.70
N VAL A 101 -5.34 -2.55 -7.05
CA VAL A 101 -6.22 -3.08 -8.11
C VAL A 101 -7.71 -2.88 -7.84
N GLY A 102 -8.10 -2.82 -6.55
CA GLY A 102 -9.44 -2.51 -6.08
C GLY A 102 -9.78 -1.02 -6.12
N MET A 103 -8.82 -0.16 -6.46
CA MET A 103 -8.92 1.31 -6.37
C MET A 103 -9.31 1.78 -4.95
N PRO A 104 -8.55 1.38 -3.91
CA PRO A 104 -8.85 1.75 -2.54
C PRO A 104 -8.65 3.25 -2.31
N LYS A 105 -9.31 3.80 -1.31
CA LYS A 105 -9.12 5.20 -0.89
C LYS A 105 -7.86 5.39 -0.03
N LEU A 106 -7.44 4.35 0.65
CA LEU A 106 -6.32 4.34 1.59
C LEU A 106 -5.36 3.19 1.27
N LEU A 107 -4.07 3.49 1.19
CA LEU A 107 -3.00 2.51 1.10
C LEU A 107 -2.21 2.52 2.41
N LEU A 108 -2.16 1.40 3.10
CA LEU A 108 -1.35 1.19 4.30
C LEU A 108 -0.09 0.43 3.92
N ALA A 109 1.08 1.00 4.18
CA ALA A 109 2.36 0.41 3.86
C ALA A 109 3.18 0.23 5.16
N ASP A 110 3.52 -1.01 5.47
CA ASP A 110 4.32 -1.39 6.63
C ASP A 110 5.74 -1.78 6.17
N GLU A 111 6.73 -0.94 6.48
CA GLU A 111 8.14 -1.08 6.08
C GLU A 111 8.32 -1.46 4.59
N PRO A 112 7.71 -0.72 3.63
CA PRO A 112 7.60 -1.18 2.24
C PRO A 112 8.93 -1.28 1.49
N THR A 113 10.00 -0.73 2.02
CA THR A 113 11.35 -0.75 1.44
C THR A 113 12.35 -1.57 2.27
N GLY A 114 11.97 -2.05 3.46
CA GLY A 114 12.89 -2.65 4.42
C GLY A 114 13.56 -3.97 3.98
N ALA A 115 13.02 -4.65 2.95
CA ALA A 115 13.60 -5.86 2.37
C ALA A 115 14.27 -5.62 1.00
N LEU A 116 14.48 -4.35 0.59
CA LEU A 116 14.96 -3.98 -0.74
C LEU A 116 16.36 -3.38 -0.70
N ASP A 117 17.09 -3.53 -1.80
CA ASP A 117 18.27 -2.72 -2.06
C ASP A 117 17.88 -1.24 -2.29
N SER A 118 18.84 -0.31 -2.11
CA SER A 118 18.61 1.13 -2.19
C SER A 118 17.93 1.55 -3.50
N LYS A 119 18.39 1.02 -4.64
CA LYS A 119 17.83 1.36 -5.96
C LYS A 119 16.38 0.90 -6.12
N SER A 120 16.07 -0.31 -5.68
CA SER A 120 14.72 -0.85 -5.68
C SER A 120 13.81 -0.10 -4.69
N GLY A 121 14.36 0.31 -3.54
CA GLY A 121 13.66 1.13 -2.55
C GLY A 121 13.27 2.49 -3.13
N GLU A 122 14.20 3.19 -3.81
CA GLU A 122 13.92 4.47 -4.48
C GLU A 122 12.80 4.35 -5.53
N GLN A 123 12.82 3.29 -6.34
CA GLN A 123 11.78 3.03 -7.35
C GLN A 123 10.39 2.80 -6.69
N VAL A 124 10.35 2.11 -5.57
CA VAL A 124 9.12 1.89 -4.81
C VAL A 124 8.62 3.21 -4.21
N MET A 125 9.50 4.04 -3.65
CA MET A 125 9.12 5.35 -3.11
C MET A 125 8.64 6.30 -4.20
N GLU A 126 9.24 6.27 -5.39
CA GLU A 126 8.76 7.04 -6.54
C GLU A 126 7.34 6.62 -6.94
N LEU A 127 7.06 5.32 -6.96
CA LEU A 127 5.72 4.81 -7.23
C LEU A 127 4.70 5.28 -6.17
N PHE A 128 5.07 5.31 -4.89
CA PHE A 128 4.19 5.85 -3.85
C PHE A 128 3.92 7.35 -4.06
N ARG A 129 4.92 8.15 -4.45
CA ARG A 129 4.72 9.57 -4.77
C ARG A 129 3.72 9.74 -5.92
N GLN A 130 3.90 9.00 -7.02
CA GLN A 130 2.98 9.03 -8.17
C GLN A 130 1.54 8.69 -7.77
N LEU A 131 1.35 7.63 -6.99
CA LEU A 131 0.02 7.24 -6.49
C LEU A 131 -0.60 8.31 -5.58
N ASN A 132 0.20 8.96 -4.74
CA ASN A 132 -0.28 10.05 -3.89
C ASN A 132 -0.66 11.30 -4.70
N ASP A 133 0.10 11.64 -5.74
CA ASP A 133 -0.19 12.78 -6.62
C ASP A 133 -1.45 12.52 -7.46
N GLU A 134 -1.79 11.27 -7.74
CA GLU A 134 -3.06 10.86 -8.33
C GLU A 134 -4.24 10.91 -7.34
N GLY A 135 -4.01 11.32 -6.08
CA GLY A 135 -5.06 11.53 -5.07
C GLY A 135 -5.24 10.36 -4.08
N MET A 136 -4.40 9.32 -4.12
CA MET A 136 -4.46 8.24 -3.15
C MET A 136 -3.90 8.68 -1.79
N THR A 137 -4.64 8.43 -0.72
CA THR A 137 -4.11 8.62 0.63
C THR A 137 -3.18 7.45 0.98
N ILE A 138 -1.95 7.77 1.41
CA ILE A 138 -0.95 6.76 1.79
C ILE A 138 -0.53 7.00 3.24
N VAL A 139 -0.66 5.96 4.05
CA VAL A 139 -0.10 5.92 5.41
C VAL A 139 1.02 4.88 5.42
N MET A 140 2.22 5.32 5.76
CA MET A 140 3.40 4.48 5.79
C MET A 140 3.95 4.39 7.21
N ILE A 141 4.28 3.18 7.64
CA ILE A 141 5.01 2.92 8.88
C ILE A 141 6.44 2.61 8.47
N THR A 142 7.40 3.33 9.05
CA THR A 142 8.83 3.06 8.83
C THR A 142 9.65 3.54 10.02
N HIS A 143 10.77 2.87 10.27
CA HIS A 143 11.80 3.32 11.20
C HIS A 143 12.95 4.07 10.49
N ASP A 144 12.91 4.16 9.16
CA ASP A 144 13.89 4.88 8.36
C ASP A 144 13.54 6.37 8.28
N ALA A 145 14.42 7.21 8.86
CA ALA A 145 14.24 8.64 8.91
C ALA A 145 14.26 9.31 7.51
N ASP A 146 15.02 8.77 6.55
CA ASP A 146 15.11 9.34 5.20
C ASP A 146 13.87 9.01 4.37
N ILE A 147 13.27 7.85 4.59
CA ILE A 147 11.95 7.52 4.06
C ILE A 147 10.87 8.42 4.69
N ALA A 148 10.89 8.58 6.01
CA ALA A 148 9.91 9.41 6.73
C ALA A 148 9.93 10.88 6.27
N LYS A 149 11.10 11.46 5.97
CA LYS A 149 11.24 12.84 5.44
C LYS A 149 10.55 13.08 4.11
N GLN A 150 10.30 12.03 3.33
CA GLN A 150 9.62 12.12 2.02
C GLN A 150 8.10 12.28 2.16
N ALA A 151 7.54 12.04 3.35
CA ALA A 151 6.11 12.20 3.60
C ALA A 151 5.73 13.69 3.73
N LYS A 152 4.49 14.02 3.33
CA LYS A 152 3.91 15.36 3.51
C LYS A 152 3.66 15.70 4.99
N LYS A 153 3.38 14.66 5.81
CA LYS A 153 3.20 14.74 7.27
C LYS A 153 3.86 13.55 7.94
N THR A 154 4.49 13.77 9.07
CA THR A 154 5.15 12.72 9.85
C THR A 154 4.65 12.75 11.29
N TYR A 155 4.31 11.59 11.83
CA TYR A 155 3.92 11.40 13.21
C TYR A 155 4.89 10.42 13.86
N HIS A 156 5.36 10.74 15.05
CA HIS A 156 6.18 9.84 15.84
C HIS A 156 5.33 9.18 16.93
N ILE A 157 5.52 7.87 17.09
CA ILE A 157 4.93 7.10 18.19
C ILE A 157 6.06 6.85 19.20
N PHE A 158 5.88 7.41 20.40
CA PHE A 158 6.81 7.23 21.51
C PHE A 158 6.02 6.87 22.77
N ASP A 159 6.37 5.77 23.43
CA ASP A 159 5.68 5.25 24.62
C ASP A 159 4.15 5.16 24.49
N GLY A 160 3.66 4.81 23.30
CA GLY A 160 2.23 4.69 23.01
C GLY A 160 1.50 6.03 22.75
N GLU A 161 2.21 7.15 22.73
CA GLU A 161 1.69 8.47 22.39
C GLU A 161 2.07 8.85 20.97
N ILE A 162 1.12 9.47 20.25
CA ILE A 162 1.34 10.01 18.90
C ILE A 162 1.69 11.48 19.02
N ARG A 163 2.83 11.89 18.44
CA ARG A 163 3.27 13.29 18.37
C ARG A 163 3.47 13.66 16.90
N GLU A 164 2.86 14.78 16.49
CA GLU A 164 3.08 15.36 15.15
C GLU A 164 4.41 16.11 15.15
N ASN A 165 5.30 15.82 14.20
CA ASN A 165 6.44 16.69 13.94
C ASN A 165 5.91 17.97 13.28
N GLN A 166 5.86 19.06 14.01
CA GLN A 166 5.81 20.38 13.40
C GLN A 166 7.13 20.53 12.63
N LYS A 167 7.07 20.61 11.29
CA LYS A 167 8.22 21.13 10.53
C LYS A 167 8.52 22.49 11.14
N GLU A 168 9.66 22.64 11.78
CA GLU A 168 10.17 23.94 12.19
C GLU A 168 10.17 24.82 10.94
N GLY A 169 9.21 25.74 10.89
CA GLY A 169 9.20 26.79 9.91
C GLY A 169 10.48 27.58 10.12
N GLY A 170 11.31 27.68 9.08
CA GLY A 170 12.55 28.42 9.12
C GLY A 170 12.28 29.82 9.72
N ALA A 171 12.78 30.02 10.91
CA ALA A 171 13.04 31.38 11.42
C ALA A 171 14.21 31.89 10.59
N ALA A 172 13.91 32.82 9.70
CA ALA A 172 14.90 33.75 9.20
C ALA A 172 15.35 34.57 10.40
N ASP A 173 16.56 34.33 10.85
CA ASP A 173 17.25 35.25 11.74
C ASP A 173 17.82 36.39 10.90
N GLU A 174 17.43 37.61 11.32
CA GLU A 174 18.07 38.87 10.97
C GLU A 174 19.49 38.95 11.51
#